data_914036f7b3240a77892b9e708d4cd734
#
_entry.id   914036f7b3240a77892b9e708d4cd734
#
_cell.length_a   1.000
_cell.length_b   1.000
_cell.length_c   1.000
_cell.angle_alpha   90.00
_cell.angle_beta   90.00
_cell.angle_gamma   90.00
#
_symmetry.space_group_name_H-M   'P 1'
#
loop_
_entity.id
_entity.type
_entity.pdbx_description
1 polymer ?
#
loop_
_entity_poly.entity_id
_entity_poly.type
_entity_poly.pdbx_seq_one_letter_code
_entity_poly.pdbx_strand_id
1 'polypeptide(L)'
;CTVLMWGIATSWGSVKITRVSIAGNNGTTMTAVQFIPKGVNAENPAPVVLTNHGANNSAYSEFVYGLEFARRGYVVFCCDQPNSGEAPINTNDSFRNIFDSWIDYAHSQKYIDGRVVVTGLSRGGMNLNAFLMDSEFSAKIDCAVNIVGAGGLRSSTVPFGTNFCAVWAAADGIDANSFFGYDENGVDKRLLMVRELLGDDSYEYGTLLGSFEDGTAMQFNAVFAVHPFCYIFKGVHSTMYNFVGKAVPTGTSLAPDNLVYKTFLLVSWICCFLFICMGAVFASMMAFAPGFCTSMQTQLPAGQAVGTKKRAIRIAMDLVVPFVFYPIFATLVSKATFLNVIFRCTSINPIIGWLLFVAIFGAVSLYVRTKNIKKERKLNAADFGMGNADDAKIISWNRVKNGAVIGIITTIVLFVWIAVVIDITGINYSANAFAFFTRMTPQRFLRGLPYLVVILPIVLMININIATIRRFPDTGSEIRDTTRDIVYNILLATVPLMTIMFCYYGVGLIRGTGIGLLPGGWQTAINYTLGFPFMMGSSVGISTFLNRKTGNIWAGVFTATLILGLFTITAPMMAS
;
A
#
# COMPACT_ATOMS: atom_id res chain seq x y z
N CYS A 1 -19.06 10.73 2.56
CA CYS A 1 -17.85 10.45 1.78
C CYS A 1 -17.97 9.11 1.04
N THR A 2 -18.32 8.00 1.72
CA THR A 2 -18.51 6.66 1.11
C THR A 2 -19.48 6.68 -0.08
N VAL A 3 -20.61 7.36 0.04
CA VAL A 3 -21.61 7.50 -1.06
C VAL A 3 -20.99 8.22 -2.28
N LEU A 4 -20.22 9.27 -2.05
CA LEU A 4 -19.53 9.99 -3.13
C LEU A 4 -18.47 9.09 -3.79
N MET A 5 -17.69 8.37 -3.00
CA MET A 5 -16.72 7.41 -3.51
C MET A 5 -17.40 6.32 -4.35
N TRP A 6 -18.52 5.78 -3.87
CA TRP A 6 -19.36 4.82 -4.59
C TRP A 6 -19.91 5.42 -5.89
N GLY A 7 -20.44 6.63 -5.86
CA GLY A 7 -20.97 7.31 -7.05
C GLY A 7 -19.90 7.47 -8.13
N ILE A 8 -18.69 7.89 -7.77
CA ILE A 8 -17.57 8.01 -8.72
C ILE A 8 -17.17 6.64 -9.25
N ALA A 9 -16.98 5.65 -8.37
CA ALA A 9 -16.54 4.31 -8.73
C ALA A 9 -17.52 3.59 -9.66
N THR A 10 -18.82 3.74 -9.40
CA THR A 10 -19.88 3.12 -10.20
C THR A 10 -20.36 4.00 -11.37
N SER A 11 -19.74 5.16 -11.59
CA SER A 11 -20.28 6.17 -12.52
C SER A 11 -21.78 6.41 -12.28
N TRP A 12 -22.13 6.63 -10.99
CA TRP A 12 -23.51 6.84 -10.50
C TRP A 12 -24.46 5.71 -10.86
N GLY A 13 -24.03 4.46 -10.72
CA GLY A 13 -24.83 3.26 -10.97
C GLY A 13 -24.79 2.76 -12.41
N SER A 14 -23.93 3.34 -13.25
CA SER A 14 -23.67 2.85 -14.62
C SER A 14 -22.69 1.66 -14.67
N VAL A 15 -22.03 1.34 -13.57
CA VAL A 15 -21.13 0.17 -13.43
C VAL A 15 -21.50 -0.55 -12.14
N LYS A 16 -21.75 -1.85 -12.23
CA LYS A 16 -21.91 -2.73 -11.07
C LYS A 16 -20.54 -3.22 -10.63
N ILE A 17 -20.22 -3.06 -9.34
CA ILE A 17 -18.97 -3.53 -8.75
C ILE A 17 -19.30 -4.62 -7.74
N THR A 18 -18.66 -5.78 -7.85
CA THR A 18 -18.85 -6.92 -6.96
C THR A 18 -17.53 -7.65 -6.71
N ARG A 19 -17.45 -8.32 -5.57
CA ARG A 19 -16.40 -9.31 -5.34
C ARG A 19 -16.83 -10.63 -5.96
N VAL A 20 -15.90 -11.31 -6.59
CA VAL A 20 -16.12 -12.63 -7.17
C VAL A 20 -15.04 -13.59 -6.67
N SER A 21 -15.47 -14.84 -6.45
CA SER A 21 -14.57 -15.92 -6.06
C SER A 21 -14.91 -17.14 -6.92
N ILE A 22 -13.89 -17.74 -7.51
CA ILE A 22 -14.02 -18.91 -8.38
C ILE A 22 -13.11 -20.04 -7.89
N ALA A 23 -13.43 -21.27 -8.30
CA ALA A 23 -12.47 -22.36 -8.23
C ALA A 23 -11.57 -22.25 -9.47
N GLY A 24 -10.26 -22.14 -9.28
CA GLY A 24 -9.31 -22.19 -10.37
C GLY A 24 -9.14 -23.61 -10.92
N ASN A 25 -8.43 -23.75 -12.04
CA ASN A 25 -8.25 -25.01 -12.75
C ASN A 25 -7.60 -26.12 -11.90
N ASN A 26 -6.84 -25.75 -10.87
CA ASN A 26 -6.26 -26.67 -9.89
C ASN A 26 -7.11 -26.82 -8.61
N GLY A 27 -8.34 -26.31 -8.57
CA GLY A 27 -9.22 -26.33 -7.42
C GLY A 27 -8.93 -25.28 -6.35
N THR A 28 -7.91 -24.42 -6.52
CA THR A 28 -7.60 -23.33 -5.60
C THR A 28 -8.65 -22.21 -5.72
N THR A 29 -9.10 -21.67 -4.59
CA THR A 29 -9.98 -20.50 -4.62
C THR A 29 -9.22 -19.27 -5.10
N MET A 30 -9.76 -18.59 -6.11
CA MET A 30 -9.24 -17.33 -6.66
C MET A 30 -10.24 -16.21 -6.44
N THR A 31 -9.74 -15.01 -6.19
CA THR A 31 -10.56 -13.84 -5.87
C THR A 31 -10.27 -12.68 -6.81
N ALA A 32 -11.30 -11.89 -7.11
CA ALA A 32 -11.18 -10.65 -7.88
C ALA A 32 -12.25 -9.64 -7.48
N VAL A 33 -12.00 -8.39 -7.84
CA VAL A 33 -13.03 -7.33 -7.89
C VAL A 33 -13.51 -7.22 -9.33
N GLN A 34 -14.80 -7.45 -9.54
CA GLN A 34 -15.45 -7.44 -10.84
C GLN A 34 -16.19 -6.13 -11.09
N PHE A 35 -16.06 -5.61 -12.31
CA PHE A 35 -16.81 -4.46 -12.80
C PHE A 35 -17.62 -4.87 -14.02
N ILE A 36 -18.92 -4.64 -14.02
CA ILE A 36 -19.81 -4.91 -15.16
C ILE A 36 -20.53 -3.61 -15.54
N PRO A 37 -20.30 -3.08 -16.75
CA PRO A 37 -21.04 -1.91 -17.24
C PRO A 37 -22.53 -2.21 -17.37
N LYS A 38 -23.37 -1.20 -17.11
CA LYS A 38 -24.82 -1.32 -17.28
C LYS A 38 -25.18 -1.60 -18.73
N GLY A 39 -26.04 -2.58 -18.94
CA GLY A 39 -26.46 -3.02 -20.28
C GLY A 39 -25.64 -4.19 -20.83
N VAL A 40 -24.50 -4.52 -20.21
CA VAL A 40 -23.76 -5.75 -20.56
C VAL A 40 -24.46 -6.95 -19.98
N ASN A 41 -24.85 -7.88 -20.85
CA ASN A 41 -25.58 -9.12 -20.54
C ASN A 41 -25.37 -10.15 -21.67
N ALA A 42 -26.05 -11.29 -21.62
CA ALA A 42 -25.92 -12.35 -22.64
C ALA A 42 -26.38 -11.91 -24.03
N GLU A 43 -27.25 -10.92 -24.16
CA GLU A 43 -27.77 -10.40 -25.44
C GLU A 43 -26.88 -9.26 -25.97
N ASN A 44 -26.16 -8.59 -25.10
CA ASN A 44 -25.20 -7.54 -25.41
C ASN A 44 -23.89 -7.77 -24.65
N PRO A 45 -23.12 -8.77 -25.04
CA PRO A 45 -21.87 -9.12 -24.39
C PRO A 45 -20.77 -8.08 -24.69
N ALA A 46 -19.76 -8.00 -23.83
CA ALA A 46 -18.62 -7.09 -23.97
C ALA A 46 -17.29 -7.82 -23.81
N PRO A 47 -16.18 -7.25 -24.31
CA PRO A 47 -14.85 -7.80 -24.07
C PRO A 47 -14.46 -7.66 -22.59
N VAL A 48 -13.58 -8.55 -22.13
CA VAL A 48 -13.09 -8.57 -20.76
C VAL A 48 -11.66 -8.06 -20.63
N VAL A 49 -11.38 -7.37 -19.52
CA VAL A 49 -10.02 -7.02 -19.10
C VAL A 49 -9.71 -7.75 -17.80
N LEU A 50 -8.64 -8.52 -17.80
CA LEU A 50 -8.06 -9.15 -16.62
C LEU A 50 -6.87 -8.34 -16.16
N THR A 51 -6.90 -7.76 -14.95
CA THR A 51 -5.77 -6.99 -14.43
C THR A 51 -5.02 -7.76 -13.35
N ASN A 52 -3.70 -7.68 -13.36
CA ASN A 52 -2.82 -8.35 -12.41
C ASN A 52 -1.87 -7.36 -11.75
N HIS A 53 -1.98 -7.25 -10.44
CA HIS A 53 -1.25 -6.26 -9.64
C HIS A 53 0.25 -6.57 -9.49
N GLY A 54 1.00 -5.56 -9.06
CA GLY A 54 2.40 -5.68 -8.70
C GLY A 54 2.65 -6.43 -7.38
N ALA A 55 3.93 -6.58 -7.03
CA ALA A 55 4.32 -7.17 -5.75
C ALA A 55 3.73 -6.37 -4.57
N ASN A 56 3.28 -7.09 -3.53
CA ASN A 56 2.73 -6.53 -2.27
C ASN A 56 1.44 -5.70 -2.41
N ASN A 57 0.73 -5.89 -3.48
CA ASN A 57 -0.56 -5.29 -3.74
C ASN A 57 -1.69 -6.34 -3.65
N SER A 58 -2.89 -5.95 -4.04
CA SER A 58 -4.07 -6.81 -4.14
C SER A 58 -4.95 -6.35 -5.31
N ALA A 59 -6.02 -7.06 -5.57
CA ALA A 59 -7.04 -6.68 -6.54
C ALA A 59 -7.48 -5.21 -6.40
N TYR A 60 -7.54 -4.69 -5.19
CA TYR A 60 -7.95 -3.30 -4.93
C TYR A 60 -6.92 -2.25 -5.38
N SER A 61 -5.67 -2.59 -5.56
CA SER A 61 -4.70 -1.65 -6.14
C SER A 61 -4.94 -1.41 -7.63
N GLU A 62 -5.50 -2.40 -8.34
CA GLU A 62 -5.88 -2.30 -9.74
C GLU A 62 -7.23 -1.59 -9.97
N PHE A 63 -7.92 -1.23 -8.90
CA PHE A 63 -9.27 -0.67 -8.94
C PHE A 63 -9.40 0.55 -9.85
N VAL A 64 -8.39 1.41 -9.89
CA VAL A 64 -8.39 2.59 -10.76
C VAL A 64 -8.36 2.23 -12.25
N TYR A 65 -7.66 1.15 -12.62
CA TYR A 65 -7.69 0.63 -13.98
C TYR A 65 -9.05 -0.02 -14.27
N GLY A 66 -9.57 -0.81 -13.33
CA GLY A 66 -10.89 -1.42 -13.44
C GLY A 66 -12.00 -0.40 -13.65
N LEU A 67 -12.01 0.66 -12.86
CA LEU A 67 -12.93 1.80 -13.00
C LEU A 67 -12.90 2.40 -14.40
N GLU A 68 -11.71 2.72 -14.90
CA GLU A 68 -11.56 3.41 -16.18
C GLU A 68 -11.83 2.50 -17.38
N PHE A 69 -11.49 1.21 -17.32
CA PHE A 69 -11.89 0.23 -18.35
C PHE A 69 -13.39 0.00 -18.37
N ALA A 70 -14.03 -0.12 -17.21
CA ALA A 70 -15.47 -0.33 -17.14
C ALA A 70 -16.27 0.87 -17.69
N ARG A 71 -15.79 2.11 -17.46
CA ARG A 71 -16.36 3.32 -18.10
C ARG A 71 -16.26 3.30 -19.63
N ARG A 72 -15.30 2.54 -20.16
CA ARG A 72 -15.08 2.33 -21.61
C ARG A 72 -15.79 1.10 -22.16
N GLY A 73 -16.67 0.50 -21.38
CA GLY A 73 -17.53 -0.61 -21.84
C GLY A 73 -16.94 -2.00 -21.66
N TYR A 74 -15.77 -2.16 -21.03
CA TYR A 74 -15.21 -3.48 -20.75
C TYR A 74 -15.80 -4.08 -19.47
N VAL A 75 -16.04 -5.38 -19.45
CA VAL A 75 -16.09 -6.14 -18.21
C VAL A 75 -14.68 -6.21 -17.65
N VAL A 76 -14.50 -6.04 -16.34
CA VAL A 76 -13.16 -6.09 -15.75
C VAL A 76 -13.12 -7.02 -14.55
N PHE A 77 -12.08 -7.82 -14.47
CA PHE A 77 -11.69 -8.56 -13.26
C PHE A 77 -10.33 -8.05 -12.79
N CYS A 78 -10.32 -7.36 -11.66
CA CYS A 78 -9.09 -7.04 -10.95
C CYS A 78 -8.75 -8.24 -10.07
N CYS A 79 -7.75 -9.04 -10.47
CA CYS A 79 -7.46 -10.33 -9.89
C CYS A 79 -6.46 -10.22 -8.73
N ASP A 80 -6.69 -10.96 -7.64
CA ASP A 80 -5.66 -11.19 -6.63
C ASP A 80 -4.65 -12.23 -7.14
N GLN A 81 -3.37 -11.95 -6.92
CA GLN A 81 -2.30 -12.92 -7.18
C GLN A 81 -2.19 -13.94 -6.03
N PRO A 82 -1.48 -15.09 -6.22
CA PRO A 82 -1.30 -16.07 -5.17
C PRO A 82 -0.78 -15.43 -3.89
N ASN A 83 -1.35 -15.80 -2.76
CA ASN A 83 -0.95 -15.34 -1.44
C ASN A 83 -1.08 -13.83 -1.18
N SER A 84 -1.79 -13.11 -2.05
CA SER A 84 -2.02 -11.65 -1.94
C SER A 84 -3.51 -11.34 -1.71
N GLY A 85 -3.80 -10.18 -1.13
CA GLY A 85 -5.18 -9.70 -0.96
C GLY A 85 -6.06 -10.68 -0.20
N GLU A 86 -7.20 -11.02 -0.80
CA GLU A 86 -8.15 -11.98 -0.24
C GLU A 86 -7.93 -13.42 -0.72
N ALA A 87 -6.99 -13.65 -1.65
CA ALA A 87 -6.64 -15.00 -2.08
C ALA A 87 -6.11 -15.83 -0.91
N PRO A 88 -6.49 -17.12 -0.82
CA PRO A 88 -5.95 -18.03 0.18
C PRO A 88 -4.43 -18.12 0.11
N ILE A 89 -3.81 -18.29 1.26
CA ILE A 89 -2.37 -18.52 1.32
C ILE A 89 -2.10 -19.99 1.05
N ASN A 90 -1.64 -20.27 -0.17
CA ASN A 90 -1.41 -21.62 -0.66
C ASN A 90 -0.01 -21.72 -1.29
N THR A 91 0.68 -22.83 -1.05
CA THR A 91 2.01 -23.11 -1.58
C THR A 91 2.03 -23.52 -3.05
N ASN A 92 0.91 -24.06 -3.54
CA ASN A 92 0.89 -24.85 -4.77
C ASN A 92 0.29 -24.09 -5.96
N ASP A 93 -0.06 -22.82 -5.78
CA ASP A 93 -0.63 -22.05 -6.86
C ASP A 93 0.44 -21.27 -7.62
N SER A 94 0.30 -21.25 -8.94
CA SER A 94 1.18 -20.55 -9.84
C SER A 94 0.51 -19.33 -10.45
N PHE A 95 1.30 -18.33 -10.83
CA PHE A 95 0.76 -17.18 -11.56
C PHE A 95 0.12 -17.60 -12.89
N ARG A 96 0.67 -18.61 -13.56
CA ARG A 96 0.12 -19.13 -14.80
C ARG A 96 -1.28 -19.71 -14.60
N ASN A 97 -1.47 -20.51 -13.56
CA ASN A 97 -2.78 -21.07 -13.25
C ASN A 97 -3.85 -19.99 -12.99
N ILE A 98 -3.46 -18.88 -12.36
CA ILE A 98 -4.37 -17.74 -12.14
C ILE A 98 -4.81 -17.14 -13.48
N PHE A 99 -3.87 -16.82 -14.37
CA PHE A 99 -4.21 -16.26 -15.68
C PHE A 99 -5.11 -17.21 -16.48
N ASP A 100 -4.70 -18.48 -16.60
CA ASP A 100 -5.49 -19.48 -17.33
C ASP A 100 -6.90 -19.65 -16.73
N SER A 101 -7.00 -19.77 -15.41
CA SER A 101 -8.30 -19.94 -14.73
C SER A 101 -9.24 -18.75 -14.92
N TRP A 102 -8.72 -17.51 -14.87
CA TRP A 102 -9.54 -16.33 -15.10
C TRP A 102 -9.94 -16.17 -16.58
N ILE A 103 -9.07 -16.56 -17.53
CA ILE A 103 -9.39 -16.59 -18.97
C ILE A 103 -10.48 -17.63 -19.23
N ASP A 104 -10.33 -18.86 -18.71
CA ASP A 104 -11.31 -19.93 -18.88
C ASP A 104 -12.66 -19.55 -18.23
N TYR A 105 -12.62 -18.94 -17.03
CA TYR A 105 -13.83 -18.41 -16.41
C TYR A 105 -14.48 -17.33 -17.27
N ALA A 106 -13.72 -16.39 -17.81
CA ALA A 106 -14.22 -15.33 -18.66
C ALA A 106 -14.93 -15.92 -19.90
N HIS A 107 -14.32 -16.86 -20.58
CA HIS A 107 -14.92 -17.54 -21.75
C HIS A 107 -16.19 -18.31 -21.38
N SER A 108 -16.36 -18.76 -20.15
CA SER A 108 -17.57 -19.44 -19.70
C SER A 108 -18.76 -18.48 -19.46
N GLN A 109 -18.50 -17.17 -19.41
CA GLN A 109 -19.54 -16.18 -19.09
C GLN A 109 -20.26 -15.70 -20.34
N LYS A 110 -21.59 -15.85 -20.40
CA LYS A 110 -22.41 -15.44 -21.56
C LYS A 110 -22.43 -13.94 -21.83
N TYR A 111 -22.09 -13.11 -20.84
CA TYR A 111 -22.01 -11.65 -20.97
C TYR A 111 -20.61 -11.17 -21.42
N ILE A 112 -19.70 -12.09 -21.74
CA ILE A 112 -18.38 -11.81 -22.33
C ILE A 112 -18.39 -12.28 -23.77
N ASP A 113 -17.94 -11.44 -24.69
CA ASP A 113 -17.99 -11.70 -26.15
C ASP A 113 -16.86 -12.58 -26.68
N GLY A 114 -16.02 -13.09 -25.77
CA GLY A 114 -14.87 -13.94 -26.07
C GLY A 114 -13.55 -13.19 -26.25
N ARG A 115 -13.57 -11.85 -26.40
CA ARG A 115 -12.34 -11.07 -26.53
C ARG A 115 -11.74 -10.77 -25.16
N VAL A 116 -10.44 -11.07 -25.02
CA VAL A 116 -9.72 -11.00 -23.73
C VAL A 116 -8.53 -10.05 -23.82
N VAL A 117 -8.51 -9.07 -22.92
CA VAL A 117 -7.36 -8.21 -22.66
C VAL A 117 -6.74 -8.60 -21.33
N VAL A 118 -5.42 -8.73 -21.28
CA VAL A 118 -4.70 -8.97 -20.02
C VAL A 118 -3.76 -7.82 -19.75
N THR A 119 -3.85 -7.23 -18.57
CA THR A 119 -2.89 -6.22 -18.11
C THR A 119 -2.10 -6.72 -16.91
N GLY A 120 -0.83 -6.36 -16.82
CA GLY A 120 0.01 -6.71 -15.69
C GLY A 120 0.89 -5.56 -15.27
N LEU A 121 0.87 -5.23 -13.96
CA LEU A 121 1.72 -4.20 -13.40
C LEU A 121 2.92 -4.81 -12.69
N SER A 122 4.14 -4.31 -12.97
CA SER A 122 5.36 -4.72 -12.28
C SER A 122 5.54 -6.25 -12.32
N ARG A 123 5.50 -6.94 -11.19
CA ARG A 123 5.54 -8.41 -11.12
C ARG A 123 4.45 -9.06 -11.98
N GLY A 124 3.24 -8.49 -12.00
CA GLY A 124 2.17 -8.96 -12.88
C GLY A 124 2.54 -8.83 -14.36
N GLY A 125 3.19 -7.74 -14.75
CA GLY A 125 3.71 -7.52 -16.09
C GLY A 125 4.88 -8.44 -16.45
N MET A 126 5.80 -8.67 -15.51
CA MET A 126 6.91 -9.62 -15.73
C MET A 126 6.40 -11.05 -15.97
N ASN A 127 5.39 -11.48 -15.20
CA ASN A 127 4.77 -12.78 -15.39
C ASN A 127 4.03 -12.84 -16.73
N LEU A 128 3.29 -11.79 -17.10
CA LEU A 128 2.62 -11.70 -18.40
C LEU A 128 3.62 -11.82 -19.56
N ASN A 129 4.74 -11.11 -19.52
CA ASN A 129 5.79 -11.23 -20.53
C ASN A 129 6.30 -12.67 -20.68
N ALA A 130 6.56 -13.34 -19.54
CA ALA A 130 7.04 -14.73 -19.55
C ALA A 130 6.00 -15.68 -20.18
N PHE A 131 4.70 -15.46 -19.96
CA PHE A 131 3.63 -16.30 -20.49
C PHE A 131 3.34 -16.03 -21.97
N LEU A 132 3.55 -14.80 -22.45
CA LEU A 132 3.43 -14.46 -23.87
C LEU A 132 4.43 -15.20 -24.78
N MET A 133 5.50 -15.75 -24.20
CA MET A 133 6.43 -16.63 -24.94
C MET A 133 5.84 -18.00 -25.25
N ASP A 134 4.73 -18.36 -24.62
CA ASP A 134 3.97 -19.57 -24.90
C ASP A 134 2.85 -19.25 -25.89
N SER A 135 2.93 -19.83 -27.08
CA SER A 135 1.95 -19.65 -28.17
C SER A 135 0.54 -20.13 -27.80
N GLU A 136 0.42 -21.13 -26.92
CA GLU A 136 -0.87 -21.59 -26.43
C GLU A 136 -1.53 -20.53 -25.53
N PHE A 137 -0.75 -19.83 -24.72
CA PHE A 137 -1.26 -18.75 -23.89
C PHE A 137 -1.60 -17.51 -24.73
N SER A 138 -0.68 -17.08 -25.58
CA SER A 138 -0.88 -15.86 -26.39
C SER A 138 -2.08 -15.98 -27.33
N ALA A 139 -2.39 -17.20 -27.83
CA ALA A 139 -3.56 -17.44 -28.65
C ALA A 139 -4.92 -17.33 -27.92
N LYS A 140 -4.92 -17.29 -26.58
CA LYS A 140 -6.14 -17.13 -25.75
C LYS A 140 -6.50 -15.66 -25.49
N ILE A 141 -5.66 -14.71 -25.91
CA ILE A 141 -5.83 -13.28 -25.60
C ILE A 141 -5.68 -12.41 -26.85
N ASP A 142 -6.45 -11.35 -26.94
CA ASP A 142 -6.46 -10.43 -28.07
C ASP A 142 -5.50 -9.24 -27.87
N CYS A 143 -5.22 -8.91 -26.61
CA CYS A 143 -4.34 -7.81 -26.28
C CYS A 143 -3.66 -8.00 -24.91
N ALA A 144 -2.38 -7.74 -24.85
CA ALA A 144 -1.58 -7.74 -23.64
C ALA A 144 -0.99 -6.36 -23.35
N VAL A 145 -1.10 -5.88 -22.10
CA VAL A 145 -0.48 -4.63 -21.68
C VAL A 145 0.43 -4.86 -20.48
N ASN A 146 1.71 -4.58 -20.68
CA ASN A 146 2.72 -4.60 -19.64
C ASN A 146 2.92 -3.20 -19.07
N ILE A 147 2.66 -3.03 -17.78
CA ILE A 147 2.86 -1.77 -17.08
C ILE A 147 4.08 -1.93 -16.16
N VAL A 148 5.17 -1.23 -16.44
CA VAL A 148 6.43 -1.18 -15.69
C VAL A 148 7.01 -2.55 -15.30
N GLY A 149 6.75 -3.59 -16.09
CA GLY A 149 7.24 -4.95 -15.86
C GLY A 149 8.24 -5.38 -16.94
N ALA A 150 9.35 -4.68 -17.14
CA ALA A 150 10.26 -4.95 -18.25
C ALA A 150 11.03 -6.28 -18.16
N GLY A 151 11.15 -6.89 -16.99
CA GLY A 151 11.71 -8.22 -16.87
C GLY A 151 10.90 -9.27 -17.64
N GLY A 152 11.58 -10.30 -18.15
CA GLY A 152 10.94 -11.40 -18.91
C GLY A 152 10.92 -11.20 -20.43
N LEU A 153 11.25 -10.02 -20.95
CA LEU A 153 11.34 -9.77 -22.41
C LEU A 153 12.68 -10.24 -23.02
N ARG A 154 13.43 -11.10 -22.37
CA ARG A 154 14.83 -11.38 -22.68
C ARG A 154 15.12 -12.31 -23.87
N SER A 155 14.12 -12.91 -24.48
CA SER A 155 14.35 -13.80 -25.64
C SER A 155 13.16 -13.87 -26.56
N SER A 156 13.31 -13.34 -27.73
CA SER A 156 13.36 -14.04 -28.98
C SER A 156 12.09 -14.58 -29.63
N THR A 157 10.85 -14.22 -29.26
CA THR A 157 9.72 -14.47 -30.17
C THR A 157 8.86 -13.23 -30.29
N VAL A 158 9.27 -12.37 -31.16
CA VAL A 158 8.47 -11.27 -31.65
C VAL A 158 8.03 -11.64 -33.07
N PRO A 159 6.75 -11.53 -33.38
CA PRO A 159 5.61 -11.04 -32.59
C PRO A 159 5.10 -12.07 -31.58
N PHE A 160 4.47 -11.58 -30.48
CA PHE A 160 3.94 -12.42 -29.39
C PHE A 160 2.65 -13.17 -29.76
N GLY A 161 2.18 -13.14 -30.99
CA GLY A 161 0.92 -13.77 -31.41
C GLY A 161 -0.34 -13.07 -30.86
N THR A 162 -0.20 -11.90 -30.29
CA THR A 162 -1.28 -11.03 -29.79
C THR A 162 -0.84 -9.57 -29.82
N ASN A 163 -1.79 -8.62 -29.85
CA ASN A 163 -1.46 -7.19 -29.75
C ASN A 163 -0.78 -6.91 -28.39
N PHE A 164 0.37 -6.23 -28.42
CA PHE A 164 1.19 -6.00 -27.22
C PHE A 164 1.57 -4.54 -27.03
N CYS A 165 1.36 -4.03 -25.81
CA CYS A 165 1.80 -2.70 -25.42
C CYS A 165 2.62 -2.76 -24.13
N ALA A 166 3.82 -2.21 -24.17
CA ALA A 166 4.58 -1.91 -22.94
C ALA A 166 4.45 -0.42 -22.59
N VAL A 167 4.15 -0.13 -21.33
CA VAL A 167 4.06 1.23 -20.79
C VAL A 167 5.00 1.33 -19.60
N TRP A 168 6.18 1.88 -19.82
CA TRP A 168 7.22 1.96 -18.79
C TRP A 168 7.31 3.37 -18.19
N ALA A 169 7.65 3.44 -16.92
CA ALA A 169 7.93 4.68 -16.23
C ALA A 169 9.33 5.20 -16.64
N ALA A 170 9.42 6.39 -17.21
CA ALA A 170 10.70 6.96 -17.64
C ALA A 170 11.67 7.14 -16.45
N ALA A 171 11.15 7.49 -15.26
CA ALA A 171 11.92 7.65 -14.04
C ALA A 171 11.86 6.40 -13.14
N ASP A 172 11.82 5.20 -13.73
CA ASP A 172 11.83 3.95 -12.98
C ASP A 172 13.18 3.72 -12.30
N GLY A 173 13.20 3.78 -10.98
CA GLY A 173 14.40 3.55 -10.18
C GLY A 173 14.55 2.13 -9.68
N ILE A 174 13.53 1.27 -9.81
CA ILE A 174 13.56 -0.09 -9.24
C ILE A 174 14.58 -0.95 -9.92
N ASP A 175 14.67 -0.82 -11.21
CA ASP A 175 15.50 -1.67 -12.05
C ASP A 175 16.76 -0.97 -12.58
N ALA A 176 17.01 0.28 -12.18
CA ALA A 176 18.14 1.08 -12.65
C ALA A 176 19.52 0.43 -12.46
N ASN A 177 19.62 -0.57 -11.58
CA ASN A 177 20.90 -1.26 -11.31
C ASN A 177 21.11 -2.55 -12.11
N SER A 178 20.09 -3.13 -12.75
CA SER A 178 20.24 -4.41 -13.46
C SER A 178 19.77 -4.40 -14.91
N PHE A 179 18.72 -3.65 -15.21
CA PHE A 179 18.09 -3.63 -16.55
C PHE A 179 17.87 -2.24 -17.10
N PHE A 180 17.86 -1.23 -16.25
CA PHE A 180 17.46 0.12 -16.58
C PHE A 180 18.55 1.09 -16.17
N GLY A 181 18.53 2.22 -16.77
CA GLY A 181 19.52 3.25 -16.70
C GLY A 181 19.89 3.64 -18.10
N TYR A 182 20.88 4.46 -18.21
CA TYR A 182 21.41 4.91 -19.48
C TYR A 182 22.76 4.25 -19.73
N ASP A 183 23.07 4.01 -21.00
CA ASP A 183 24.39 3.64 -21.42
C ASP A 183 25.37 4.83 -21.33
N GLU A 184 26.59 4.65 -21.77
CA GLU A 184 27.63 5.68 -21.80
C GLU A 184 27.31 6.84 -22.76
N ASN A 185 26.40 6.63 -23.72
CA ASN A 185 25.95 7.61 -24.70
C ASN A 185 24.65 8.29 -24.26
N GLY A 186 24.10 7.96 -23.09
CA GLY A 186 22.85 8.51 -22.56
C GLY A 186 21.59 7.90 -23.17
N VAL A 187 21.68 6.74 -23.82
CA VAL A 187 20.52 6.01 -24.36
C VAL A 187 19.92 5.11 -23.28
N ASP A 188 18.60 5.09 -23.18
CA ASP A 188 17.86 4.20 -22.24
C ASP A 188 18.14 2.74 -22.59
N LYS A 189 18.68 1.97 -21.64
CA LYS A 189 19.01 0.53 -21.82
C LYS A 189 17.80 -0.32 -22.16
N ARG A 190 16.59 0.10 -21.76
CA ARG A 190 15.35 -0.57 -22.19
C ARG A 190 15.09 -0.37 -23.67
N LEU A 191 15.39 0.82 -24.21
CA LEU A 191 15.28 1.07 -25.65
C LEU A 191 16.28 0.22 -26.41
N LEU A 192 17.52 0.11 -25.93
CA LEU A 192 18.53 -0.78 -26.51
C LEU A 192 18.07 -2.24 -26.50
N MET A 193 17.52 -2.69 -25.38
CA MET A 193 16.94 -4.04 -25.28
C MET A 193 15.80 -4.26 -26.28
N VAL A 194 14.92 -3.27 -26.46
CA VAL A 194 13.83 -3.36 -27.47
C VAL A 194 14.39 -3.39 -28.87
N ARG A 195 15.37 -2.57 -29.19
CA ARG A 195 16.05 -2.57 -30.52
C ARG A 195 16.68 -3.94 -30.82
N GLU A 196 17.38 -4.52 -29.83
CA GLU A 196 17.93 -5.87 -29.94
C GLU A 196 16.83 -6.92 -30.12
N LEU A 197 15.73 -6.82 -29.34
CA LEU A 197 14.59 -7.74 -29.43
C LEU A 197 13.93 -7.71 -30.82
N LEU A 198 13.84 -6.51 -31.43
CA LEU A 198 13.23 -6.29 -32.73
C LEU A 198 14.19 -6.51 -33.90
N GLY A 199 15.50 -6.52 -33.66
CA GLY A 199 16.51 -6.48 -34.70
C GLY A 199 16.48 -5.15 -35.51
N ASP A 200 16.03 -4.06 -34.88
CA ASP A 200 15.88 -2.74 -35.49
C ASP A 200 16.48 -1.65 -34.59
N ASP A 201 17.70 -1.22 -34.91
CA ASP A 201 18.43 -0.18 -34.18
C ASP A 201 17.80 1.21 -34.31
N SER A 202 16.89 1.40 -35.28
CA SER A 202 16.20 2.68 -35.51
C SER A 202 14.91 2.83 -34.73
N TYR A 203 14.46 1.78 -34.02
CA TYR A 203 13.21 1.85 -33.24
C TYR A 203 13.25 2.94 -32.18
N GLU A 204 12.16 3.69 -32.08
CA GLU A 204 11.94 4.73 -31.07
C GLU A 204 10.65 4.45 -30.26
N TYR A 205 10.65 4.86 -28.99
CA TYR A 205 9.45 4.73 -28.14
C TYR A 205 8.22 5.36 -28.79
N GLY A 206 7.10 4.68 -28.70
CA GLY A 206 5.82 5.11 -29.29
C GLY A 206 5.62 4.71 -30.74
N THR A 207 6.62 4.13 -31.40
CA THR A 207 6.47 3.59 -32.75
C THR A 207 5.59 2.35 -32.70
N LEU A 208 4.53 2.34 -33.54
CA LEU A 208 3.66 1.18 -33.71
C LEU A 208 4.24 0.27 -34.79
N LEU A 209 4.43 -0.99 -34.46
CA LEU A 209 4.81 -2.07 -35.37
C LEU A 209 3.63 -3.00 -35.57
N GLY A 210 3.54 -3.65 -36.75
CA GLY A 210 2.47 -4.58 -37.06
C GLY A 210 1.10 -3.93 -37.23
N SER A 211 0.04 -4.72 -37.11
CA SER A 211 -1.34 -4.32 -37.36
C SER A 211 -2.27 -4.79 -36.23
N PHE A 212 -3.20 -3.93 -35.82
CA PHE A 212 -4.23 -4.29 -34.85
C PHE A 212 -5.19 -5.36 -35.40
N GLU A 213 -5.46 -5.31 -36.71
CA GLU A 213 -6.37 -6.23 -37.38
C GLU A 213 -5.79 -7.63 -37.44
N ASP A 214 -4.47 -7.74 -37.64
CA ASP A 214 -3.77 -9.02 -37.72
C ASP A 214 -3.37 -9.58 -36.35
N GLY A 215 -3.67 -8.85 -35.25
CA GLY A 215 -3.25 -9.23 -33.89
C GLY A 215 -1.73 -9.14 -33.67
N THR A 216 -1.02 -8.36 -34.48
CA THR A 216 0.44 -8.25 -34.46
C THR A 216 0.93 -6.86 -34.01
N ALA A 217 0.00 -5.94 -33.66
CA ALA A 217 0.36 -4.61 -33.22
C ALA A 217 1.24 -4.65 -31.97
N MET A 218 2.37 -3.95 -32.03
CA MET A 218 3.31 -3.90 -30.93
C MET A 218 3.82 -2.47 -30.72
N GLN A 219 3.83 -2.01 -29.46
CA GLN A 219 4.29 -0.67 -29.12
C GLN A 219 4.96 -0.66 -27.75
N PHE A 220 6.15 -0.09 -27.65
CA PHE A 220 6.85 0.15 -26.39
C PHE A 220 6.86 1.66 -26.12
N ASN A 221 6.51 2.03 -24.89
CA ASN A 221 6.36 3.43 -24.49
C ASN A 221 7.12 3.70 -23.19
N ALA A 222 7.83 4.83 -23.14
CA ALA A 222 8.34 5.38 -21.89
C ALA A 222 7.56 6.67 -21.58
N VAL A 223 6.85 6.66 -20.43
CA VAL A 223 6.00 7.77 -20.03
C VAL A 223 6.54 8.44 -18.76
N PHE A 224 6.26 9.73 -18.59
CA PHE A 224 6.63 10.45 -17.37
C PHE A 224 5.88 9.84 -16.17
N ALA A 225 6.58 8.98 -15.44
CA ALA A 225 6.08 8.30 -14.25
C ALA A 225 7.27 7.73 -13.44
N VAL A 226 7.00 7.28 -12.22
CA VAL A 226 7.85 6.39 -11.43
C VAL A 226 7.11 5.10 -11.11
N HIS A 227 7.83 4.02 -10.95
CA HIS A 227 7.31 2.67 -10.82
C HIS A 227 6.09 2.53 -9.89
N PRO A 228 6.17 2.88 -8.58
CA PRO A 228 5.08 2.59 -7.66
C PRO A 228 3.88 3.54 -7.80
N PHE A 229 4.05 4.63 -8.54
CA PHE A 229 3.00 5.65 -8.73
C PHE A 229 2.33 5.58 -10.11
N CYS A 230 2.54 4.50 -10.89
CA CYS A 230 1.91 4.32 -12.20
C CYS A 230 0.38 4.46 -12.15
N TYR A 231 -0.24 4.14 -11.03
CA TYR A 231 -1.67 4.34 -10.80
C TYR A 231 -2.11 5.82 -10.81
N ILE A 232 -1.17 6.77 -10.67
CA ILE A 232 -1.47 8.21 -10.52
C ILE A 232 -1.15 9.00 -11.79
N PHE A 233 -0.21 8.53 -12.61
CA PHE A 233 0.26 9.28 -13.76
C PHE A 233 -0.64 9.11 -14.97
N LYS A 234 -1.15 10.26 -15.49
CA LYS A 234 -2.07 10.30 -16.64
C LYS A 234 -1.49 9.60 -17.88
N GLY A 235 -0.18 9.75 -18.13
CA GLY A 235 0.49 9.16 -19.29
C GLY A 235 0.37 7.64 -19.32
N VAL A 236 0.46 6.95 -18.18
CA VAL A 236 0.27 5.49 -18.09
C VAL A 236 -1.15 5.11 -18.53
N HIS A 237 -2.15 5.78 -17.95
CA HIS A 237 -3.55 5.51 -18.24
C HIS A 237 -3.90 5.77 -19.71
N SER A 238 -3.58 6.97 -20.21
CA SER A 238 -3.96 7.37 -21.56
C SER A 238 -3.29 6.52 -22.65
N THR A 239 -2.02 6.14 -22.46
CA THR A 239 -1.31 5.26 -23.39
C THR A 239 -1.95 3.88 -23.44
N MET A 240 -2.20 3.28 -22.27
CA MET A 240 -2.84 1.99 -22.16
C MET A 240 -4.24 1.97 -22.81
N TYR A 241 -5.10 2.93 -22.45
CA TYR A 241 -6.47 2.95 -23.00
C TYR A 241 -6.53 3.29 -24.49
N ASN A 242 -5.59 4.08 -25.00
CA ASN A 242 -5.49 4.34 -26.44
C ASN A 242 -5.13 3.09 -27.20
N PHE A 243 -4.15 2.31 -26.71
CA PHE A 243 -3.73 1.08 -27.36
C PHE A 243 -4.83 0.00 -27.29
N VAL A 244 -5.36 -0.27 -26.10
CA VAL A 244 -6.40 -1.29 -25.88
C VAL A 244 -7.67 -0.94 -26.67
N GLY A 245 -8.08 0.34 -26.71
CA GLY A 245 -9.26 0.77 -27.46
C GLY A 245 -9.15 0.58 -28.97
N LYS A 246 -7.93 0.56 -29.50
CA LYS A 246 -7.66 0.22 -30.93
C LYS A 246 -7.58 -1.29 -31.15
N ALA A 247 -6.94 -2.02 -30.24
CA ALA A 247 -6.79 -3.47 -30.34
C ALA A 247 -8.10 -4.22 -30.12
N VAL A 248 -8.91 -3.79 -29.14
CA VAL A 248 -10.17 -4.44 -28.74
C VAL A 248 -11.26 -3.37 -28.54
N PRO A 249 -11.83 -2.81 -29.62
CA PRO A 249 -12.81 -1.74 -29.54
C PRO A 249 -14.13 -2.22 -28.91
N THR A 250 -14.73 -1.35 -28.06
CA THR A 250 -16.02 -1.59 -27.38
C THR A 250 -17.19 -0.81 -27.99
N GLY A 251 -16.92 0.05 -28.97
CA GLY A 251 -17.93 0.96 -29.52
C GLY A 251 -18.22 2.21 -28.69
N THR A 252 -17.57 2.38 -27.51
CA THR A 252 -17.68 3.63 -26.74
C THR A 252 -16.81 4.73 -27.32
N SER A 253 -17.31 5.97 -27.34
CA SER A 253 -16.60 7.14 -27.85
C SER A 253 -15.78 7.86 -26.78
N LEU A 254 -15.58 7.25 -25.59
CA LEU A 254 -14.86 7.90 -24.50
C LEU A 254 -13.36 8.02 -24.80
N ALA A 255 -12.87 9.26 -24.91
CA ALA A 255 -11.48 9.53 -25.22
C ALA A 255 -10.52 8.91 -24.18
N PRO A 256 -9.32 8.46 -24.61
CA PRO A 256 -8.35 7.81 -23.71
C PRO A 256 -7.93 8.67 -22.53
N ASP A 257 -7.98 9.98 -22.65
CA ASP A 257 -7.59 10.95 -21.63
C ASP A 257 -8.77 11.52 -20.81
N ASN A 258 -10.00 11.08 -21.07
CA ASN A 258 -11.17 11.37 -20.23
C ASN A 258 -11.15 10.45 -19.01
N LEU A 259 -10.58 10.92 -17.91
CA LEU A 259 -10.23 10.14 -16.73
C LEU A 259 -10.84 10.74 -15.46
N VAL A 260 -11.44 9.92 -14.61
CA VAL A 260 -12.01 10.30 -13.30
C VAL A 260 -11.23 9.73 -12.12
N TYR A 261 -10.29 8.85 -12.36
CA TYR A 261 -9.56 8.14 -11.31
C TYR A 261 -8.88 9.07 -10.29
N LYS A 262 -8.42 10.27 -10.70
CA LYS A 262 -7.80 11.23 -9.76
C LYS A 262 -8.80 11.73 -8.71
N THR A 263 -10.02 12.02 -9.14
CA THR A 263 -11.10 12.40 -8.21
C THR A 263 -11.45 11.23 -7.30
N PHE A 264 -11.52 10.02 -7.84
CA PHE A 264 -11.72 8.80 -7.05
C PHE A 264 -10.62 8.62 -6.00
N LEU A 265 -9.34 8.74 -6.38
CA LEU A 265 -8.21 8.63 -5.46
C LEU A 265 -8.27 9.69 -4.34
N LEU A 266 -8.56 10.95 -4.67
CA LEU A 266 -8.71 12.01 -3.68
C LEU A 266 -9.79 11.68 -2.65
N VAL A 267 -10.97 11.26 -3.12
CA VAL A 267 -12.08 10.88 -2.24
C VAL A 267 -11.73 9.63 -1.42
N SER A 268 -11.04 8.66 -2.01
CA SER A 268 -10.52 7.48 -1.31
C SER A 268 -9.60 7.87 -0.13
N TRP A 269 -8.67 8.79 -0.35
CA TRP A 269 -7.78 9.28 0.72
C TRP A 269 -8.55 10.00 1.82
N ILE A 270 -9.56 10.81 1.47
CA ILE A 270 -10.44 11.46 2.45
C ILE A 270 -11.20 10.39 3.25
N CYS A 271 -11.74 9.35 2.59
CA CYS A 271 -12.41 8.24 3.27
C CYS A 271 -11.48 7.49 4.22
N CYS A 272 -10.23 7.22 3.81
CA CYS A 272 -9.22 6.61 4.70
C CYS A 272 -8.94 7.48 5.93
N PHE A 273 -8.77 8.77 5.76
CA PHE A 273 -8.55 9.70 6.86
C PHE A 273 -9.74 9.72 7.84
N LEU A 274 -10.97 9.86 7.32
CA LEU A 274 -12.19 9.84 8.14
C LEU A 274 -12.39 8.51 8.85
N PHE A 275 -12.04 7.39 8.20
CA PHE A 275 -12.08 6.06 8.80
C PHE A 275 -11.15 5.95 10.03
N ILE A 276 -9.95 6.48 9.93
CA ILE A 276 -9.00 6.56 11.05
C ILE A 276 -9.51 7.47 12.16
N CYS A 277 -10.07 8.63 11.80
CA CYS A 277 -10.69 9.55 12.78
C CYS A 277 -11.86 8.89 13.52
N MET A 278 -12.68 8.13 12.82
CA MET A 278 -13.78 7.34 13.43
C MET A 278 -13.24 6.36 14.47
N GLY A 279 -12.15 5.65 14.17
CA GLY A 279 -11.50 4.76 15.12
C GLY A 279 -10.98 5.48 16.36
N ALA A 280 -10.36 6.65 16.18
CA ALA A 280 -9.86 7.48 17.30
C ALA A 280 -11.00 7.97 18.20
N VAL A 281 -12.08 8.47 17.61
CA VAL A 281 -13.27 8.93 18.34
C VAL A 281 -13.93 7.77 19.08
N PHE A 282 -14.14 6.63 18.41
CA PHE A 282 -14.73 5.45 19.04
C PHE A 282 -13.90 4.95 20.22
N ALA A 283 -12.58 4.85 20.08
CA ALA A 283 -11.68 4.46 21.18
C ALA A 283 -11.75 5.45 22.35
N SER A 284 -11.86 6.75 22.04
CA SER A 284 -12.05 7.79 23.06
C SER A 284 -13.40 7.62 23.80
N MET A 285 -14.49 7.39 23.08
CA MET A 285 -15.80 7.15 23.70
C MET A 285 -15.77 5.94 24.63
N MET A 286 -15.10 4.85 24.23
CA MET A 286 -14.90 3.68 25.07
C MET A 286 -14.10 4.00 26.33
N ALA A 287 -13.05 4.84 26.22
CA ALA A 287 -12.22 5.24 27.36
C ALA A 287 -12.97 6.07 28.41
N PHE A 288 -14.04 6.76 27.98
CA PHE A 288 -14.89 7.58 28.86
C PHE A 288 -16.23 6.94 29.20
N ALA A 289 -16.50 5.70 28.74
CA ALA A 289 -17.75 5.01 29.01
C ALA A 289 -17.95 4.80 30.52
N PRO A 290 -19.07 5.23 31.11
CA PRO A 290 -19.36 5.06 32.53
C PRO A 290 -19.34 3.59 32.94
N GLY A 291 -18.71 3.30 34.06
CA GLY A 291 -18.66 1.95 34.65
C GLY A 291 -17.70 0.96 33.94
N PHE A 292 -17.22 1.27 32.74
CA PHE A 292 -16.36 0.36 31.97
C PHE A 292 -14.86 0.69 32.10
N CYS A 293 -14.49 1.96 31.96
CA CYS A 293 -13.09 2.36 31.85
C CYS A 293 -12.68 3.51 32.78
N THR A 294 -13.28 3.64 33.96
CA THR A 294 -12.97 4.75 34.90
C THR A 294 -11.50 4.85 35.28
N SER A 295 -10.77 3.72 35.30
CA SER A 295 -9.34 3.70 35.57
C SER A 295 -8.48 4.27 34.44
N MET A 296 -9.03 4.53 33.26
CA MET A 296 -8.32 5.05 32.11
C MET A 296 -8.10 6.57 32.18
N GLN A 297 -8.84 7.27 33.02
CA GLN A 297 -8.70 8.72 33.18
C GLN A 297 -7.62 9.04 34.21
N THR A 298 -6.57 9.69 33.78
CA THR A 298 -5.46 10.13 34.61
C THR A 298 -5.07 11.56 34.29
N GLN A 299 -4.33 12.18 35.16
CA GLN A 299 -3.78 13.50 34.89
C GLN A 299 -2.70 13.41 33.82
N LEU A 300 -2.79 14.27 32.82
CA LEU A 300 -1.75 14.37 31.80
C LEU A 300 -0.39 14.71 32.46
N PRO A 301 0.69 14.00 32.11
CA PRO A 301 2.02 14.40 32.54
C PRO A 301 2.33 15.85 32.12
N ALA A 302 3.02 16.61 32.95
CA ALA A 302 3.40 17.98 32.60
C ALA A 302 4.25 18.02 31.34
N GLY A 303 3.92 18.90 30.41
CA GLY A 303 4.71 19.14 29.19
C GLY A 303 6.10 19.71 29.57
N GLN A 304 7.11 19.37 28.78
CA GLN A 304 8.48 19.76 29.05
C GLN A 304 8.78 21.19 28.59
N ALA A 305 9.10 22.09 29.54
CA ALA A 305 9.68 23.39 29.25
C ALA A 305 11.17 23.22 28.89
N VAL A 306 11.46 22.85 27.66
CA VAL A 306 12.83 22.71 27.15
C VAL A 306 13.19 23.97 26.35
N GLY A 307 14.37 24.53 26.58
CA GLY A 307 14.84 25.70 25.83
C GLY A 307 14.89 25.40 24.30
N THR A 308 14.63 26.42 23.48
CA THR A 308 14.47 26.32 22.02
C THR A 308 15.62 25.55 21.33
N LYS A 309 16.88 25.84 21.73
CA LYS A 309 18.05 25.14 21.15
C LYS A 309 18.04 23.63 21.42
N LYS A 310 17.78 23.22 22.67
CA LYS A 310 17.72 21.79 23.02
C LYS A 310 16.58 21.08 22.30
N ARG A 311 15.44 21.75 22.12
CA ARG A 311 14.30 21.22 21.38
C ARG A 311 14.61 21.07 19.89
N ALA A 312 15.25 22.08 19.27
CA ALA A 312 15.65 22.02 17.86
C ALA A 312 16.63 20.86 17.60
N ILE A 313 17.63 20.68 18.49
CA ILE A 313 18.56 19.53 18.40
C ILE A 313 17.78 18.21 18.50
N ARG A 314 16.81 18.12 19.40
CA ARG A 314 16.01 16.91 19.56
C ARG A 314 15.17 16.60 18.31
N ILE A 315 14.51 17.61 17.74
CA ILE A 315 13.77 17.47 16.49
C ILE A 315 14.70 16.98 15.36
N ALA A 316 15.87 17.62 15.24
CA ALA A 316 16.85 17.21 14.24
C ALA A 316 17.29 15.75 14.42
N MET A 317 17.53 15.30 15.65
CA MET A 317 17.87 13.90 15.93
C MET A 317 16.71 12.95 15.62
N ASP A 318 15.48 13.30 16.00
CA ASP A 318 14.28 12.47 15.74
C ASP A 318 13.96 12.36 14.24
N LEU A 319 14.44 13.29 13.40
CA LEU A 319 14.29 13.24 11.93
C LEU A 319 15.48 12.59 11.24
N VAL A 320 16.70 13.01 11.58
CA VAL A 320 17.93 12.61 10.86
C VAL A 320 18.34 11.18 11.21
N VAL A 321 18.27 10.79 12.48
CA VAL A 321 18.71 9.45 12.89
C VAL A 321 17.85 8.34 12.24
N PRO A 322 16.51 8.36 12.28
CA PRO A 322 15.71 7.39 11.57
C PRO A 322 15.95 7.38 10.05
N PHE A 323 16.12 8.55 9.44
CA PHE A 323 16.43 8.67 8.01
C PHE A 323 17.75 7.99 7.64
N VAL A 324 18.85 8.30 8.34
CA VAL A 324 20.19 7.77 8.04
C VAL A 324 20.27 6.27 8.26
N PHE A 325 19.62 5.75 9.30
CA PHE A 325 19.68 4.34 9.67
C PHE A 325 18.64 3.45 8.98
N TYR A 326 17.65 4.02 8.29
CA TYR A 326 16.66 3.24 7.54
C TYR A 326 17.30 2.25 6.57
N PRO A 327 18.18 2.68 5.67
CA PRO A 327 18.81 1.78 4.70
C PRO A 327 19.59 0.64 5.35
N ILE A 328 20.30 0.94 6.42
CA ILE A 328 21.15 -0.05 7.12
C ILE A 328 20.27 -1.16 7.69
N PHE A 329 19.25 -0.81 8.47
CA PHE A 329 18.37 -1.80 9.12
C PHE A 329 17.46 -2.50 8.13
N ALA A 330 16.95 -1.80 7.12
CA ALA A 330 16.17 -2.42 6.06
C ALA A 330 16.97 -3.49 5.30
N THR A 331 18.25 -3.21 4.98
CA THR A 331 19.14 -4.16 4.32
C THR A 331 19.50 -5.35 5.21
N LEU A 332 19.83 -5.10 6.48
CA LEU A 332 20.16 -6.17 7.42
C LEU A 332 18.99 -7.16 7.57
N VAL A 333 17.77 -6.66 7.75
CA VAL A 333 16.59 -7.51 7.93
C VAL A 333 16.19 -8.20 6.62
N SER A 334 16.35 -7.55 5.46
CA SER A 334 16.11 -8.20 4.15
C SER A 334 17.01 -9.41 3.93
N LYS A 335 18.24 -9.38 4.45
CA LYS A 335 19.20 -10.50 4.39
C LYS A 335 18.93 -11.59 5.42
N ALA A 336 18.20 -11.30 6.49
CA ALA A 336 17.87 -12.25 7.55
C ALA A 336 16.68 -13.16 7.15
N THR A 337 16.85 -13.94 6.08
CA THR A 337 15.77 -14.76 5.48
C THR A 337 15.17 -15.79 6.42
N PHE A 338 15.90 -16.23 7.47
CA PHE A 338 15.39 -17.12 8.50
C PHE A 338 14.19 -16.52 9.27
N LEU A 339 14.09 -15.20 9.34
CA LEU A 339 12.94 -14.52 9.95
C LEU A 339 11.64 -14.76 9.18
N ASN A 340 11.72 -15.06 7.89
CA ASN A 340 10.55 -15.25 7.03
C ASN A 340 9.75 -16.51 7.39
N VAL A 341 10.32 -17.43 8.17
CA VAL A 341 9.61 -18.60 8.70
C VAL A 341 8.52 -18.19 9.69
N ILE A 342 8.76 -17.13 10.48
CA ILE A 342 7.83 -16.62 11.49
C ILE A 342 7.08 -15.41 10.93
N PHE A 343 7.80 -14.47 10.33
CA PHE A 343 7.28 -13.22 9.78
C PHE A 343 7.06 -13.37 8.28
N ARG A 344 5.92 -13.93 7.92
CA ARG A 344 5.60 -14.39 6.56
C ARG A 344 5.43 -13.29 5.52
N CYS A 345 5.30 -12.03 5.91
CA CYS A 345 5.20 -10.88 5.01
C CYS A 345 6.61 -10.28 4.78
N THR A 346 7.35 -10.88 3.87
CA THR A 346 8.79 -10.60 3.65
C THR A 346 9.07 -9.14 3.31
N SER A 347 8.13 -8.47 2.65
CA SER A 347 8.24 -7.05 2.27
C SER A 347 8.10 -6.07 3.44
N ILE A 348 7.42 -6.48 4.51
CA ILE A 348 7.18 -5.64 5.70
C ILE A 348 8.32 -5.82 6.72
N ASN A 349 8.97 -6.97 6.73
CA ASN A 349 10.02 -7.28 7.69
C ASN A 349 11.13 -6.20 7.78
N PRO A 350 11.65 -5.64 6.67
CA PRO A 350 12.66 -4.58 6.72
C PRO A 350 12.19 -3.33 7.46
N ILE A 351 10.91 -2.99 7.31
CA ILE A 351 10.32 -1.81 7.94
C ILE A 351 10.13 -2.04 9.43
N ILE A 352 9.69 -3.23 9.83
CA ILE A 352 9.57 -3.61 11.25
C ILE A 352 10.95 -3.60 11.91
N GLY A 353 11.99 -4.08 11.22
CA GLY A 353 13.37 -4.00 11.72
C GLY A 353 13.85 -2.57 11.95
N TRP A 354 13.55 -1.67 11.02
CA TRP A 354 13.84 -0.24 11.18
C TRP A 354 13.01 0.39 12.31
N LEU A 355 11.74 0.07 12.44
CA LEU A 355 10.91 0.54 13.55
C LEU A 355 11.44 0.08 14.91
N LEU A 356 11.96 -1.14 14.98
CA LEU A 356 12.63 -1.65 16.18
C LEU A 356 13.86 -0.80 16.53
N PHE A 357 14.67 -0.42 15.55
CA PHE A 357 15.78 0.51 15.75
C PHE A 357 15.29 1.88 16.27
N VAL A 358 14.24 2.45 15.68
CA VAL A 358 13.63 3.72 16.15
C VAL A 358 13.17 3.60 17.60
N ALA A 359 12.60 2.45 17.97
CA ALA A 359 12.20 2.19 19.36
C ALA A 359 13.39 2.07 20.31
N ILE A 360 14.48 1.42 19.89
CA ILE A 360 15.74 1.35 20.67
C ILE A 360 16.33 2.75 20.86
N PHE A 361 16.37 3.58 19.82
CA PHE A 361 16.81 4.95 19.91
C PHE A 361 15.94 5.76 20.88
N GLY A 362 14.61 5.57 20.83
CA GLY A 362 13.66 6.13 21.77
C GLY A 362 13.91 5.66 23.22
N ALA A 363 14.25 4.40 23.42
CA ALA A 363 14.58 3.81 24.72
C ALA A 363 15.87 4.41 25.33
N VAL A 364 16.90 4.61 24.51
CA VAL A 364 18.13 5.28 24.93
C VAL A 364 17.83 6.71 25.40
N SER A 365 17.00 7.43 24.65
CA SER A 365 16.58 8.78 25.02
C SER A 365 15.81 8.81 26.35
N LEU A 366 14.91 7.85 26.55
CA LEU A 366 14.17 7.68 27.78
C LEU A 366 15.09 7.32 28.95
N TYR A 367 16.08 6.46 28.74
CA TYR A 367 17.05 6.09 29.75
C TYR A 367 17.86 7.31 30.23
N VAL A 368 18.36 8.13 29.30
CA VAL A 368 19.09 9.37 29.65
C VAL A 368 18.22 10.32 30.49
N ARG A 369 16.95 10.48 30.10
CA ARG A 369 16.00 11.30 30.85
C ARG A 369 15.74 10.73 32.25
N THR A 370 15.43 9.47 32.37
CA THR A 370 15.09 8.85 33.66
C THR A 370 16.28 8.76 34.60
N LYS A 371 17.52 8.61 34.09
CA LYS A 371 18.75 8.68 34.86
C LYS A 371 18.90 10.05 35.54
N ASN A 372 18.55 11.14 34.88
CA ASN A 372 18.60 12.48 35.48
C ASN A 372 17.51 12.65 36.53
N ILE A 373 16.29 12.23 36.28
CA ILE A 373 15.19 12.27 37.27
C ILE A 373 15.54 11.49 38.53
N LYS A 374 16.13 10.29 38.38
CA LYS A 374 16.55 9.45 39.52
C LYS A 374 17.56 10.09 40.46
N LYS A 375 18.29 11.13 40.01
CA LYS A 375 19.20 11.90 40.86
C LYS A 375 18.45 12.85 41.79
N GLU A 376 17.24 13.23 41.43
CA GLU A 376 16.44 14.23 42.14
C GLU A 376 15.33 13.60 42.96
N ARG A 377 14.68 12.55 42.42
CA ARG A 377 13.57 11.86 43.06
C ARG A 377 13.36 10.46 42.55
N LYS A 378 12.52 9.66 43.22
CA LYS A 378 12.06 8.36 42.76
C LYS A 378 11.18 8.51 41.53
N LEU A 379 11.35 7.60 40.54
CA LEU A 379 10.49 7.52 39.35
C LEU A 379 9.07 7.08 39.73
N ASN A 380 8.09 7.65 39.05
CA ASN A 380 6.68 7.33 39.21
C ASN A 380 5.99 7.05 37.85
N ALA A 381 4.70 6.74 37.85
CA ALA A 381 3.94 6.40 36.66
C ALA A 381 3.83 7.56 35.65
N ALA A 382 3.77 8.82 36.11
CA ALA A 382 3.70 9.99 35.25
C ALA A 382 5.01 10.23 34.48
N ASP A 383 6.17 9.77 34.97
CA ASP A 383 7.44 9.88 34.25
C ASP A 383 7.47 9.08 32.95
N PHE A 384 6.58 8.12 32.80
CA PHE A 384 6.43 7.26 31.63
C PHE A 384 5.11 7.52 30.88
N GLY A 385 4.28 8.44 31.35
CA GLY A 385 2.93 8.65 30.82
C GLY A 385 1.98 7.46 31.07
N MET A 386 2.26 6.63 32.07
CA MET A 386 1.51 5.40 32.38
C MET A 386 0.41 5.59 33.41
N GLY A 387 0.38 6.73 34.10
CA GLY A 387 -0.56 7.04 35.16
C GLY A 387 -0.22 8.33 35.91
N ASN A 388 -0.80 8.48 37.10
CA ASN A 388 -0.59 9.63 37.98
C ASN A 388 0.75 9.53 38.74
N ALA A 389 1.21 10.67 39.27
CA ALA A 389 2.45 10.71 40.02
C ALA A 389 2.36 9.99 41.39
N ASP A 390 1.16 9.93 41.97
CA ASP A 390 0.82 9.29 43.24
C ASP A 390 0.41 7.83 43.13
N ASP A 391 0.39 7.26 41.91
CA ASP A 391 0.09 5.85 41.72
C ASP A 391 1.10 4.95 42.47
N ALA A 392 0.61 3.97 43.22
CA ALA A 392 1.43 3.06 44.00
C ALA A 392 2.42 2.22 43.15
N LYS A 393 2.10 2.02 41.89
CA LYS A 393 2.92 1.28 40.92
C LYS A 393 3.04 2.05 39.61
N ILE A 394 4.22 1.95 38.96
CA ILE A 394 4.46 2.54 37.63
C ILE A 394 3.51 1.96 36.59
N ILE A 395 3.24 0.64 36.66
CA ILE A 395 2.33 -0.07 35.76
C ILE A 395 1.08 -0.48 36.52
N SER A 396 -0.07 0.05 36.12
CA SER A 396 -1.39 -0.37 36.60
C SER A 396 -1.98 -1.41 35.63
N TRP A 397 -2.09 -2.66 36.09
CA TRP A 397 -2.65 -3.73 35.25
C TRP A 397 -4.12 -3.51 34.87
N ASN A 398 -4.88 -2.78 35.66
CA ASN A 398 -6.26 -2.39 35.29
C ASN A 398 -6.25 -1.45 34.07
N ARG A 399 -5.32 -0.48 34.00
CA ARG A 399 -5.17 0.40 32.82
C ARG A 399 -4.68 -0.37 31.61
N VAL A 400 -3.72 -1.28 31.79
CA VAL A 400 -3.24 -2.17 30.71
C VAL A 400 -4.40 -2.98 30.14
N LYS A 401 -5.16 -3.68 31.00
CA LYS A 401 -6.32 -4.47 30.61
C LYS A 401 -7.37 -3.64 29.90
N ASN A 402 -7.76 -2.50 30.45
CA ASN A 402 -8.77 -1.64 29.85
C ASN A 402 -8.28 -1.03 28.52
N GLY A 403 -7.01 -0.63 28.43
CA GLY A 403 -6.41 -0.19 27.17
C GLY A 403 -6.42 -1.28 26.11
N ALA A 404 -6.11 -2.53 26.46
CA ALA A 404 -6.19 -3.67 25.56
C ALA A 404 -7.63 -3.92 25.07
N VAL A 405 -8.61 -3.88 25.97
CA VAL A 405 -10.03 -4.05 25.61
C VAL A 405 -10.49 -2.94 24.65
N ILE A 406 -10.13 -1.67 24.92
CA ILE A 406 -10.43 -0.54 24.02
C ILE A 406 -9.82 -0.78 22.65
N GLY A 407 -8.53 -1.14 22.58
CA GLY A 407 -7.84 -1.40 21.33
C GLY A 407 -8.48 -2.55 20.53
N ILE A 408 -8.78 -3.66 21.17
CA ILE A 408 -9.40 -4.84 20.55
C ILE A 408 -10.78 -4.49 19.99
N ILE A 409 -11.66 -3.90 20.79
CA ILE A 409 -13.03 -3.56 20.36
C ILE A 409 -12.97 -2.53 19.21
N THR A 410 -12.15 -1.49 19.34
CA THR A 410 -11.99 -0.50 18.27
C THR A 410 -11.55 -1.15 16.97
N THR A 411 -10.57 -2.03 17.04
CA THR A 411 -10.04 -2.70 15.84
C THR A 411 -11.08 -3.63 15.22
N ILE A 412 -11.83 -4.38 16.02
CA ILE A 412 -12.95 -5.21 15.53
C ILE A 412 -14.00 -4.34 14.82
N VAL A 413 -14.40 -3.22 15.42
CA VAL A 413 -15.37 -2.29 14.80
C VAL A 413 -14.86 -1.77 13.46
N LEU A 414 -13.58 -1.41 13.36
CA LEU A 414 -12.98 -0.95 12.11
C LEU A 414 -12.97 -2.06 11.04
N PHE A 415 -12.61 -3.30 11.41
CA PHE A 415 -12.64 -4.42 10.46
C PHE A 415 -14.05 -4.78 10.01
N VAL A 416 -15.01 -4.78 10.92
CA VAL A 416 -16.43 -5.00 10.59
C VAL A 416 -16.93 -3.89 9.66
N TRP A 417 -16.62 -2.63 9.96
CA TRP A 417 -17.01 -1.50 9.12
C TRP A 417 -16.48 -1.62 7.70
N ILE A 418 -15.17 -1.88 7.53
CA ILE A 418 -14.60 -2.00 6.20
C ILE A 418 -15.16 -3.21 5.44
N ALA A 419 -15.41 -4.33 6.13
CA ALA A 419 -16.03 -5.50 5.54
C ALA A 419 -17.46 -5.20 5.04
N VAL A 420 -18.27 -4.53 5.86
CA VAL A 420 -19.63 -4.10 5.49
C VAL A 420 -19.62 -3.14 4.29
N VAL A 421 -18.70 -2.17 4.29
CA VAL A 421 -18.57 -1.24 3.14
C VAL A 421 -18.22 -2.00 1.87
N ILE A 422 -17.24 -2.91 1.92
CA ILE A 422 -16.82 -3.71 0.77
C ILE A 422 -17.97 -4.62 0.30
N ASP A 423 -18.68 -5.28 1.20
CA ASP A 423 -19.76 -6.22 0.84
C ASP A 423 -20.99 -5.51 0.22
N ILE A 424 -21.31 -4.30 0.71
CA ILE A 424 -22.47 -3.54 0.20
C ILE A 424 -22.14 -2.81 -1.10
N THR A 425 -20.93 -2.25 -1.21
CA THR A 425 -20.58 -1.32 -2.29
C THR A 425 -19.59 -1.88 -3.32
N GLY A 426 -18.93 -2.98 -3.02
CA GLY A 426 -17.79 -3.50 -3.81
C GLY A 426 -16.52 -2.64 -3.69
N ILE A 427 -16.52 -1.58 -2.86
CA ILE A 427 -15.47 -0.58 -2.82
C ILE A 427 -14.67 -0.68 -1.54
N ASN A 428 -13.37 -0.55 -1.66
CA ASN A 428 -12.45 -0.42 -0.53
C ASN A 428 -11.95 1.01 -0.41
N TYR A 429 -11.86 1.56 0.80
CA TYR A 429 -11.32 2.91 1.03
C TYR A 429 -9.88 3.06 0.58
N SER A 430 -9.08 2.02 0.65
CA SER A 430 -7.71 1.99 0.14
C SER A 430 -7.60 1.41 -1.27
N ALA A 431 -8.64 1.54 -2.10
CA ALA A 431 -8.58 1.26 -3.53
C ALA A 431 -7.69 2.31 -4.25
N ASN A 432 -6.49 2.44 -3.76
CA ASN A 432 -5.39 3.24 -4.25
C ASN A 432 -4.13 2.35 -4.19
N ALA A 433 -3.04 2.78 -4.75
CA ALA A 433 -1.79 2.02 -4.83
C ALA A 433 -1.26 1.45 -3.49
N PHE A 434 -1.91 1.73 -2.37
CA PHE A 434 -1.41 1.47 -1.01
C PHE A 434 -2.36 0.61 -0.16
N ALA A 435 -3.10 -0.28 -0.77
CA ALA A 435 -4.19 -1.11 -0.23
C ALA A 435 -3.92 -1.80 1.14
N PHE A 436 -3.92 -1.02 2.23
CA PHE A 436 -3.75 -1.58 3.58
C PHE A 436 -5.06 -1.91 4.30
N PHE A 437 -6.17 -1.27 3.93
CA PHE A 437 -7.46 -1.48 4.60
C PHE A 437 -8.32 -2.45 3.81
N THR A 438 -7.82 -3.69 3.58
CA THR A 438 -8.61 -4.74 2.96
C THR A 438 -9.24 -5.64 4.02
N ARG A 439 -10.07 -6.59 3.60
CA ARG A 439 -10.64 -7.58 4.53
C ARG A 439 -9.55 -8.45 5.13
N MET A 440 -9.71 -8.76 6.41
CA MET A 440 -8.84 -9.70 7.11
C MET A 440 -9.36 -11.11 6.91
N THR A 441 -8.58 -11.96 6.25
CA THR A 441 -8.89 -13.40 6.20
C THR A 441 -8.38 -14.10 7.47
N PRO A 442 -9.02 -15.21 7.92
CA PRO A 442 -8.55 -15.95 9.09
C PRO A 442 -7.09 -16.39 8.99
N GLN A 443 -6.65 -16.81 7.83
CA GLN A 443 -5.26 -17.21 7.60
C GLN A 443 -4.28 -16.04 7.80
N ARG A 444 -4.62 -14.83 7.28
CA ARG A 444 -3.81 -13.62 7.46
C ARG A 444 -3.78 -13.18 8.91
N PHE A 445 -4.92 -13.25 9.61
CA PHE A 445 -4.99 -12.94 11.03
C PHE A 445 -4.02 -13.81 11.85
N LEU A 446 -4.09 -15.13 11.68
CA LEU A 446 -3.21 -16.05 12.42
C LEU A 446 -1.73 -15.80 12.11
N ARG A 447 -1.38 -15.59 10.84
CA ARG A 447 0.01 -15.28 10.43
C ARG A 447 0.44 -13.86 10.82
N GLY A 448 -0.50 -13.00 11.15
CA GLY A 448 -0.24 -11.64 11.66
C GLY A 448 0.09 -11.57 13.14
N LEU A 449 -0.31 -12.56 13.94
CA LEU A 449 -0.11 -12.55 15.39
C LEU A 449 1.36 -12.36 15.81
N PRO A 450 2.37 -12.99 15.18
CA PRO A 450 3.77 -12.76 15.52
C PRO A 450 4.20 -11.29 15.37
N TYR A 451 3.63 -10.56 14.40
CA TYR A 451 3.93 -9.14 14.21
C TYR A 451 3.48 -8.29 15.40
N LEU A 452 2.34 -8.62 16.01
CA LEU A 452 1.84 -7.90 17.18
C LEU A 452 2.80 -7.99 18.37
N VAL A 453 3.47 -9.13 18.54
CA VAL A 453 4.47 -9.34 19.61
C VAL A 453 5.66 -8.38 19.45
N VAL A 454 6.08 -8.11 18.22
CA VAL A 454 7.20 -7.20 17.94
C VAL A 454 6.73 -5.74 17.91
N ILE A 455 5.56 -5.46 17.34
CA ILE A 455 5.04 -4.09 17.18
C ILE A 455 4.61 -3.51 18.53
N LEU A 456 4.09 -4.31 19.46
CA LEU A 456 3.65 -3.82 20.76
C LEU A 456 4.76 -3.07 21.55
N PRO A 457 5.96 -3.64 21.78
CA PRO A 457 7.02 -2.92 22.47
C PRO A 457 7.52 -1.69 21.68
N ILE A 458 7.50 -1.73 20.35
CA ILE A 458 7.84 -0.58 19.50
C ILE A 458 6.85 0.55 19.75
N VAL A 459 5.56 0.27 19.64
CA VAL A 459 4.49 1.26 19.84
C VAL A 459 4.44 1.74 21.28
N LEU A 460 4.69 0.88 22.26
CA LEU A 460 4.83 1.26 23.66
C LEU A 460 5.92 2.31 23.84
N MET A 461 7.10 2.09 23.27
CA MET A 461 8.21 3.04 23.38
C MET A 461 7.91 4.37 22.69
N ILE A 462 7.28 4.32 21.52
CA ILE A 462 6.83 5.54 20.81
C ILE A 462 5.83 6.32 21.68
N ASN A 463 4.85 5.65 22.29
CA ASN A 463 3.84 6.28 23.13
C ASN A 463 4.42 6.90 24.40
N ILE A 464 5.39 6.25 25.04
CA ILE A 464 6.11 6.85 26.19
C ILE A 464 6.81 8.14 25.77
N ASN A 465 7.48 8.15 24.62
CA ASN A 465 8.14 9.36 24.12
C ASN A 465 7.12 10.47 23.77
N ILE A 466 5.98 10.11 23.15
CA ILE A 466 4.88 11.05 22.87
C ILE A 466 4.35 11.69 24.14
N ALA A 467 4.06 10.88 25.15
CA ALA A 467 3.48 11.34 26.41
C ALA A 467 4.46 12.14 27.29
N THR A 468 5.76 12.00 27.04
CA THR A 468 6.80 12.57 27.91
C THR A 468 7.75 13.51 27.17
N ILE A 469 8.73 12.98 26.45
CA ILE A 469 9.85 13.75 25.87
C ILE A 469 9.38 14.72 24.77
N ARG A 470 8.39 14.29 23.98
CA ARG A 470 7.89 15.04 22.81
C ARG A 470 6.75 15.99 23.17
N ARG A 471 6.23 15.92 24.39
CA ARG A 471 5.10 16.76 24.79
C ARG A 471 5.52 18.21 25.04
N PHE A 472 4.75 19.15 24.49
CA PHE A 472 4.92 20.58 24.74
C PHE A 472 4.20 21.00 26.02
N PRO A 473 4.64 22.11 26.67
CA PRO A 473 3.84 22.77 27.70
C PRO A 473 2.47 23.16 27.16
N ASP A 474 1.45 23.03 28.01
CA ASP A 474 0.09 23.43 27.66
C ASP A 474 -0.06 24.93 27.60
N THR A 475 -0.83 25.43 26.61
CA THR A 475 -1.11 26.87 26.42
C THR A 475 -2.42 27.30 27.05
N GLY A 476 -3.18 26.38 27.64
CA GLY A 476 -4.51 26.58 28.19
C GLY A 476 -5.65 26.31 27.19
N SER A 477 -5.35 26.08 25.90
CA SER A 477 -6.35 25.68 24.90
C SER A 477 -6.17 24.20 24.54
N GLU A 478 -7.10 23.36 24.99
CA GLU A 478 -7.06 21.92 24.75
C GLU A 478 -7.01 21.59 23.25
N ILE A 479 -7.82 22.27 22.44
CA ILE A 479 -7.88 22.05 20.98
C ILE A 479 -6.53 22.37 20.34
N ARG A 480 -5.98 23.55 20.65
CA ARG A 480 -4.69 24.00 20.12
C ARG A 480 -3.56 23.07 20.50
N ASP A 481 -3.51 22.69 21.78
CA ASP A 481 -2.45 21.84 22.31
C ASP A 481 -2.53 20.42 21.75
N THR A 482 -3.72 19.86 21.66
CA THR A 482 -3.96 18.53 21.07
C THR A 482 -3.59 18.50 19.59
N THR A 483 -4.06 19.49 18.83
CA THR A 483 -3.75 19.57 17.38
C THR A 483 -2.24 19.74 17.14
N ARG A 484 -1.59 20.63 17.89
CA ARG A 484 -0.13 20.82 17.82
C ARG A 484 0.63 19.52 18.08
N ASP A 485 0.29 18.83 19.15
CA ASP A 485 0.99 17.60 19.55
C ASP A 485 0.72 16.46 18.54
N ILE A 486 -0.48 16.36 17.98
CA ILE A 486 -0.80 15.41 16.91
C ILE A 486 0.04 15.70 15.66
N VAL A 487 -0.02 16.92 15.14
CA VAL A 487 0.73 17.31 13.93
C VAL A 487 2.23 17.09 14.12
N TYR A 488 2.77 17.54 15.25
CA TYR A 488 4.19 17.39 15.58
C TYR A 488 4.63 15.92 15.59
N ASN A 489 3.89 15.05 16.27
CA ASN A 489 4.25 13.64 16.37
C ASN A 489 4.06 12.90 15.04
N ILE A 490 3.03 13.23 14.25
CA ILE A 490 2.85 12.71 12.90
C ILE A 490 4.05 13.09 12.02
N LEU A 491 4.45 14.34 12.02
CA LEU A 491 5.60 14.80 11.23
C LEU A 491 6.89 14.07 11.63
N LEU A 492 7.17 13.92 12.92
CA LEU A 492 8.35 13.17 13.38
C LEU A 492 8.32 11.69 12.98
N ALA A 493 7.15 11.10 12.88
CA ALA A 493 7.00 9.69 12.48
C ALA A 493 7.10 9.49 10.96
N THR A 494 6.63 10.47 10.16
CA THR A 494 6.44 10.28 8.72
C THR A 494 7.52 10.94 7.87
N VAL A 495 8.04 12.10 8.27
CA VAL A 495 9.01 12.87 7.48
C VAL A 495 10.27 12.06 7.13
N PRO A 496 10.87 11.25 8.03
CA PRO A 496 12.05 10.45 7.66
C PRO A 496 11.78 9.53 6.46
N LEU A 497 10.66 8.79 6.47
CA LEU A 497 10.28 7.91 5.36
C LEU A 497 9.91 8.69 4.10
N MET A 498 9.15 9.77 4.24
CA MET A 498 8.78 10.62 3.10
C MET A 498 10.02 11.26 2.45
N THR A 499 11.03 11.62 3.25
CA THR A 499 12.30 12.14 2.72
C THR A 499 13.05 11.06 1.93
N ILE A 500 13.09 9.82 2.42
CA ILE A 500 13.70 8.70 1.70
C ILE A 500 12.99 8.50 0.35
N MET A 501 11.66 8.47 0.36
CA MET A 501 10.86 8.33 -0.85
C MET A 501 11.07 9.49 -1.82
N PHE A 502 11.14 10.71 -1.32
CA PHE A 502 11.42 11.89 -2.14
C PHE A 502 12.82 11.84 -2.75
N CYS A 503 13.84 11.50 -1.97
CA CYS A 503 15.20 11.36 -2.47
C CYS A 503 15.30 10.30 -3.56
N TYR A 504 14.51 9.25 -3.47
CA TYR A 504 14.53 8.16 -4.44
C TYR A 504 13.66 8.43 -5.66
N TYR A 505 12.36 8.70 -5.46
CA TYR A 505 11.42 8.88 -6.56
C TYR A 505 11.31 10.33 -7.04
N GLY A 506 11.30 11.30 -6.12
CA GLY A 506 11.17 12.71 -6.46
C GLY A 506 12.34 13.23 -7.27
N VAL A 507 13.56 12.85 -6.90
CA VAL A 507 14.76 13.24 -7.67
C VAL A 507 14.76 12.54 -9.03
N GLY A 508 14.31 11.29 -9.14
CA GLY A 508 14.12 10.60 -10.41
C GLY A 508 13.16 11.35 -11.34
N LEU A 509 12.02 11.80 -10.82
CA LEU A 509 11.05 12.60 -11.57
C LEU A 509 11.63 13.94 -12.03
N ILE A 510 12.38 14.64 -11.17
CA ILE A 510 13.01 15.92 -11.52
C ILE A 510 14.03 15.75 -12.65
N ARG A 511 14.77 14.64 -12.63
CA ARG A 511 15.77 14.34 -13.67
C ARG A 511 15.16 13.74 -14.94
N GLY A 512 13.92 13.24 -14.89
CA GLY A 512 13.30 12.46 -15.96
C GLY A 512 13.90 11.07 -16.14
N THR A 513 14.74 10.62 -15.19
CA THR A 513 15.49 9.37 -15.27
C THR A 513 15.51 8.67 -13.92
N GLY A 514 15.49 7.35 -13.90
CA GLY A 514 15.65 6.56 -12.68
C GLY A 514 17.00 6.83 -12.01
N ILE A 515 17.01 6.83 -10.67
CA ILE A 515 18.25 7.00 -9.90
C ILE A 515 18.75 5.63 -9.45
N GLY A 516 19.79 5.15 -10.09
CA GLY A 516 20.51 3.94 -9.69
C GLY A 516 21.45 4.12 -8.48
N LEU A 517 21.10 4.98 -7.52
CA LEU A 517 21.99 5.39 -6.43
C LEU A 517 22.14 4.37 -5.30
N LEU A 518 21.28 3.36 -5.23
CA LEU A 518 21.22 2.47 -4.08
C LEU A 518 21.43 1.00 -4.47
N PRO A 519 22.19 0.22 -3.68
CA PRO A 519 22.32 -1.21 -3.88
C PRO A 519 20.96 -1.92 -3.88
N GLY A 520 20.79 -3.00 -4.65
CA GLY A 520 19.50 -3.64 -4.93
C GLY A 520 18.61 -3.98 -3.72
N GLY A 521 19.18 -4.25 -2.54
CA GLY A 521 18.39 -4.48 -1.32
C GLY A 521 17.68 -3.24 -0.77
N TRP A 522 18.17 -2.05 -1.09
CA TRP A 522 17.56 -0.78 -0.70
C TRP A 522 16.33 -0.46 -1.54
N GLN A 523 16.39 -0.78 -2.83
CA GLN A 523 15.29 -0.54 -3.76
C GLN A 523 14.05 -1.32 -3.34
N THR A 524 14.24 -2.60 -3.02
CA THR A 524 13.15 -3.46 -2.56
C THR A 524 12.50 -2.90 -1.30
N ALA A 525 13.30 -2.45 -0.33
CA ALA A 525 12.79 -1.88 0.91
C ALA A 525 12.01 -0.57 0.69
N ILE A 526 12.46 0.32 -0.20
CA ILE A 526 11.80 1.59 -0.48
C ILE A 526 10.47 1.40 -1.19
N ASN A 527 10.37 0.45 -2.13
CA ASN A 527 9.13 0.16 -2.84
C ASN A 527 8.01 -0.29 -1.92
N TYR A 528 8.35 -0.96 -0.83
CA TYR A 528 7.37 -1.45 0.14
C TYR A 528 7.00 -0.43 1.21
N THR A 529 7.67 0.72 1.25
CA THR A 529 7.41 1.76 2.26
C THR A 529 6.29 2.73 1.89
N LEU A 530 5.77 2.71 0.68
CA LEU A 530 4.87 3.74 0.15
C LEU A 530 3.63 4.04 1.00
N GLY A 531 2.99 3.02 1.53
CA GLY A 531 1.82 3.18 2.40
C GLY A 531 2.16 3.38 3.87
N PHE A 532 3.39 3.12 4.28
CA PHE A 532 3.78 3.17 5.69
C PHE A 532 3.73 4.56 6.31
N PRO A 533 4.11 5.67 5.65
CA PRO A 533 3.93 7.01 6.22
C PRO A 533 2.48 7.26 6.66
N PHE A 534 1.50 6.82 5.85
CA PHE A 534 0.09 6.95 6.21
C PHE A 534 -0.27 6.08 7.43
N MET A 535 0.15 4.82 7.46
CA MET A 535 -0.13 3.91 8.57
C MET A 535 0.55 4.34 9.87
N MET A 536 1.81 4.76 9.79
CA MET A 536 2.54 5.30 10.95
C MET A 536 1.94 6.61 11.44
N GLY A 537 1.66 7.54 10.53
CA GLY A 537 1.02 8.81 10.87
C GLY A 537 -0.33 8.59 11.53
N SER A 538 -1.15 7.68 11.02
CA SER A 538 -2.43 7.28 11.61
C SER A 538 -2.27 6.71 13.01
N SER A 539 -1.35 5.75 13.19
CA SER A 539 -1.10 5.10 14.48
C SER A 539 -0.59 6.09 15.54
N VAL A 540 0.34 6.96 15.15
CA VAL A 540 0.89 8.00 16.03
C VAL A 540 -0.13 9.10 16.32
N GLY A 541 -0.94 9.47 15.33
CA GLY A 541 -2.03 10.45 15.49
C GLY A 541 -3.08 9.96 16.48
N ILE A 542 -3.57 8.72 16.33
CA ILE A 542 -4.51 8.08 17.27
C ILE A 542 -3.89 8.00 18.67
N SER A 543 -2.65 7.54 18.77
CA SER A 543 -1.93 7.45 20.05
C SER A 543 -1.85 8.80 20.74
N THR A 544 -1.44 9.85 20.02
CA THR A 544 -1.33 11.20 20.58
C THR A 544 -2.67 11.73 21.05
N PHE A 545 -3.72 11.54 20.23
CA PHE A 545 -5.08 11.95 20.58
C PHE A 545 -5.59 11.25 21.84
N LEU A 546 -5.47 9.92 21.90
CA LEU A 546 -5.90 9.13 23.06
C LEU A 546 -5.10 9.45 24.31
N ASN A 547 -3.77 9.62 24.20
CA ASN A 547 -2.91 10.01 25.32
C ASN A 547 -3.33 11.38 25.87
N ARG A 548 -3.64 12.35 24.98
CA ARG A 548 -4.15 13.67 25.39
C ARG A 548 -5.50 13.59 26.10
N LYS A 549 -6.40 12.74 25.60
CA LYS A 549 -7.76 12.59 26.16
C LYS A 549 -7.78 11.82 27.47
N THR A 550 -7.02 10.74 27.58
CA THR A 550 -7.06 9.84 28.77
C THR A 550 -6.05 10.20 29.83
N GLY A 551 -5.02 10.95 29.52
CA GLY A 551 -3.91 11.26 30.41
C GLY A 551 -2.87 10.15 30.54
N ASN A 552 -3.06 9.00 29.88
CA ASN A 552 -2.11 7.90 29.87
C ASN A 552 -1.98 7.24 28.50
N ILE A 553 -0.95 6.37 28.34
CA ILE A 553 -0.58 5.79 27.04
C ILE A 553 -1.37 4.53 26.66
N TRP A 554 -2.06 3.85 27.57
CA TRP A 554 -2.47 2.46 27.36
C TRP A 554 -3.52 2.28 26.25
N ALA A 555 -4.51 3.18 26.17
CA ALA A 555 -5.49 3.15 25.07
C ALA A 555 -4.80 3.38 23.71
N GLY A 556 -3.89 4.35 23.64
CA GLY A 556 -3.11 4.64 22.45
C GLY A 556 -2.21 3.48 22.03
N VAL A 557 -1.49 2.88 22.98
CA VAL A 557 -0.59 1.75 22.73
C VAL A 557 -1.32 0.58 22.07
N PHE A 558 -2.40 0.09 22.66
CA PHE A 558 -3.08 -1.09 22.12
C PHE A 558 -3.84 -0.79 20.83
N THR A 559 -4.52 0.35 20.72
CA THR A 559 -5.24 0.72 19.50
C THR A 559 -4.27 0.89 18.33
N ALA A 560 -3.16 1.61 18.53
CA ALA A 560 -2.16 1.79 17.48
C ALA A 560 -1.42 0.50 17.11
N THR A 561 -1.09 -0.36 18.09
CA THR A 561 -0.46 -1.66 17.84
C THR A 561 -1.33 -2.53 16.94
N LEU A 562 -2.61 -2.64 17.24
CA LEU A 562 -3.53 -3.48 16.48
C LEU A 562 -3.81 -2.90 15.09
N ILE A 563 -3.97 -1.58 14.97
CA ILE A 563 -4.16 -0.93 13.67
C ILE A 563 -2.90 -1.10 12.81
N LEU A 564 -1.73 -0.72 13.32
CA LEU A 564 -0.48 -0.83 12.58
C LEU A 564 -0.17 -2.29 12.23
N GLY A 565 -0.28 -3.20 13.17
CA GLY A 565 0.10 -4.60 12.99
C GLY A 565 -0.84 -5.39 12.09
N LEU A 566 -2.14 -5.21 12.22
CA LEU A 566 -3.12 -6.01 11.50
C LEU A 566 -3.46 -5.44 10.12
N PHE A 567 -3.68 -4.11 10.01
CA PHE A 567 -4.04 -3.55 8.70
C PHE A 567 -2.89 -3.59 7.69
N THR A 568 -1.63 -3.50 8.13
CA THR A 568 -0.48 -3.55 7.21
C THR A 568 -0.28 -4.91 6.54
N ILE A 569 -0.83 -5.98 7.11
CA ILE A 569 -0.70 -7.34 6.57
C ILE A 569 -1.91 -7.78 5.75
N THR A 570 -2.93 -6.94 5.57
CA THR A 570 -4.17 -7.35 4.88
C THR A 570 -3.98 -7.57 3.37
N ALA A 571 -3.14 -6.79 2.71
CA ALA A 571 -2.96 -6.82 1.26
C ALA A 571 -1.67 -7.52 0.78
N PRO A 572 -0.48 -7.29 1.39
CA PRO A 572 0.77 -7.78 0.84
C PRO A 572 0.85 -9.30 0.72
N MET A 573 1.70 -9.76 -0.21
CA MET A 573 1.97 -11.19 -0.36
C MET A 573 2.58 -11.78 0.91
N MET A 574 2.06 -12.91 1.34
CA MET A 574 2.63 -13.70 2.43
C MET A 574 3.34 -14.94 1.89
N ALA A 575 4.51 -15.25 2.45
CA ALA A 575 5.14 -16.54 2.20
C ALA A 575 4.23 -17.67 2.70
N SER A 576 4.15 -18.70 1.93
CA SER A 576 3.34 -19.90 2.20
C SER A 576 3.89 -20.73 3.36
#